data_83dee1f7fe751de1ec5cf116fe7eea18
#
_entry.id   83dee1f7fe751de1ec5cf116fe7eea18
#
_cell.length_a   1.000
_cell.length_b   1.000
_cell.length_c   1.000
_cell.angle_alpha   90.00
_cell.angle_beta   90.00
_cell.angle_gamma   90.00
#
_symmetry.space_group_name_H-M   'P 1'
#
loop_
_entity.id
_entity.type
_entity.pdbx_description
1 polymer ?
#
loop_
_entity_poly.entity_id
_entity_poly.type
_entity_poly.pdbx_seq_one_letter_code
_entity_poly.pdbx_strand_id
1 'polypeptide(L)'
;MQRQRLQNVEILREGNEDLKEQLCSQISASVSEGRREHFTQVKIHQTEIARYRKEAGRCIVTFQSAVESFHYVTDEANVVVRGSDHTLEQSRYNTDLVYIQNRALAKDAADNAIGITCPNCGAPVTNLGAKFCEYCGAGIIELNVHAWLFENIEEA
;
A
#
# COMPACT_ATOMS: atom_id res chain seq x y z
N MET A 1 9.41 -21.92 -8.20
CA MET A 1 8.10 -21.29 -8.43
C MET A 1 7.82 -20.03 -7.59
N GLN A 2 8.56 -19.73 -6.53
CA GLN A 2 8.36 -18.52 -5.71
C GLN A 2 9.03 -17.24 -6.27
N ARG A 3 9.90 -17.35 -7.27
CA ARG A 3 10.74 -16.24 -7.76
C ARG A 3 10.02 -15.20 -8.65
N GLN A 4 8.86 -15.52 -9.22
CA GLN A 4 8.10 -14.60 -10.09
C GLN A 4 7.10 -13.72 -9.32
N ARG A 5 6.76 -14.05 -8.07
CA ARG A 5 5.76 -13.31 -7.29
C ARG A 5 6.21 -11.93 -6.82
N LEU A 6 7.51 -11.70 -6.66
CA LEU A 6 8.06 -10.43 -6.14
C LEU A 6 8.21 -9.34 -7.20
N GLN A 7 7.97 -9.65 -8.48
CA GLN A 7 8.04 -8.68 -9.58
C GLN A 7 6.66 -8.24 -10.10
N ASN A 8 5.58 -8.68 -9.47
CA ASN A 8 4.23 -8.36 -9.92
C ASN A 8 3.53 -7.41 -8.93
N VAL A 9 3.47 -6.13 -9.31
CA VAL A 9 2.83 -5.06 -8.54
C VAL A 9 1.30 -5.20 -8.50
N GLU A 10 0.72 -5.97 -9.40
CA GLU A 10 -0.73 -6.24 -9.45
C GLU A 10 -1.24 -6.99 -8.20
N ILE A 11 -0.34 -7.62 -7.43
CA ILE A 11 -0.67 -8.26 -6.16
C ILE A 11 -1.02 -7.22 -5.09
N LEU A 12 -0.54 -5.99 -5.21
CA LEU A 12 -0.82 -4.88 -4.30
C LEU A 12 -2.19 -4.26 -4.60
N ARG A 13 -3.25 -4.91 -4.14
CA ARG A 13 -4.64 -4.49 -4.41
C ARG A 13 -5.00 -3.18 -3.73
N GLU A 14 -4.48 -2.95 -2.52
CA GLU A 14 -4.75 -1.77 -1.69
C GLU A 14 -3.79 -0.60 -1.97
N GLY A 15 -2.87 -0.72 -2.91
CA GLY A 15 -1.98 0.38 -3.33
C GLY A 15 -2.69 1.31 -4.30
N ASN A 16 -2.44 2.63 -4.17
CA ASN A 16 -2.88 3.58 -5.18
C ASN A 16 -2.03 3.44 -6.47
N GLU A 17 -2.48 4.04 -7.56
CA GLU A 17 -1.81 3.91 -8.86
C GLU A 17 -0.41 4.54 -8.86
N ASP A 18 -0.21 5.67 -8.16
CA ASP A 18 1.09 6.33 -8.05
C ASP A 18 2.12 5.43 -7.36
N LEU A 19 1.73 4.74 -6.28
CA LEU A 19 2.59 3.77 -5.61
C LEU A 19 2.94 2.58 -6.51
N LYS A 20 1.97 2.06 -7.23
CA LYS A 20 2.18 0.96 -8.18
C LYS A 20 3.13 1.37 -9.30
N GLU A 21 2.96 2.57 -9.85
CA GLU A 21 3.83 3.11 -10.90
C GLU A 21 5.27 3.31 -10.39
N GLN A 22 5.42 3.85 -9.17
CA GLN A 22 6.72 3.99 -8.52
C GLN A 22 7.43 2.64 -8.36
N LEU A 23 6.72 1.63 -7.84
CA LEU A 23 7.26 0.29 -7.66
C LEU A 23 7.60 -0.38 -8.99
N CYS A 24 6.73 -0.24 -10.01
CA CYS A 24 7.01 -0.73 -11.36
C CYS A 24 8.27 -0.10 -11.94
N SER A 25 8.47 1.20 -11.77
CA SER A 25 9.66 1.92 -12.24
C SER A 25 10.92 1.42 -11.56
N GLN A 26 10.89 1.21 -10.25
CA GLN A 26 12.03 0.67 -9.47
C GLN A 26 12.39 -0.75 -9.91
N ILE A 27 11.39 -1.61 -10.08
CA ILE A 27 11.59 -2.99 -10.55
C ILE A 27 12.17 -2.98 -11.96
N SER A 28 11.62 -2.16 -12.86
CA SER A 28 12.09 -2.08 -14.26
C SER A 28 13.53 -1.58 -14.35
N ALA A 29 13.92 -0.60 -13.53
CA ALA A 29 15.28 -0.10 -13.45
C ALA A 29 16.24 -1.21 -13.01
N SER A 30 15.91 -1.93 -11.95
CA SER A 30 16.74 -3.05 -11.46
C SER A 30 16.89 -4.17 -12.49
N VAL A 31 15.80 -4.52 -13.16
CA VAL A 31 15.80 -5.55 -14.22
C VAL A 31 16.66 -5.11 -15.42
N SER A 32 16.58 -3.82 -15.83
CA SER A 32 17.39 -3.31 -16.94
C SER A 32 18.89 -3.31 -16.64
N GLU A 33 19.25 -3.23 -15.35
CA GLU A 33 20.65 -3.37 -14.88
C GLU A 33 21.09 -4.83 -14.70
N GLY A 34 20.24 -5.80 -15.04
CA GLY A 34 20.50 -7.22 -14.83
C GLY A 34 20.51 -7.61 -13.34
N ARG A 35 19.87 -6.81 -12.50
CA ARG A 35 19.85 -7.01 -11.04
C ARG A 35 18.47 -7.44 -10.56
N ARG A 36 18.45 -8.26 -9.52
CA ARG A 36 17.22 -8.70 -8.85
C ARG A 36 17.38 -8.51 -7.35
N GLU A 37 16.45 -7.76 -6.77
CA GLU A 37 16.38 -7.54 -5.34
C GLU A 37 15.51 -8.60 -4.67
N HIS A 38 15.99 -9.10 -3.55
CA HIS A 38 15.33 -10.17 -2.79
C HIS A 38 15.14 -9.75 -1.33
N PHE A 39 13.93 -9.93 -0.85
CA PHE A 39 13.58 -9.89 0.57
C PHE A 39 13.01 -11.25 0.94
N THR A 40 13.67 -11.96 1.83
CA THR A 40 13.24 -13.29 2.25
C THR A 40 13.14 -13.37 3.77
N GLN A 41 12.30 -14.26 4.28
CA GLN A 41 12.02 -14.42 5.70
C GLN A 41 11.62 -13.10 6.39
N VAL A 42 10.83 -12.31 5.71
CA VAL A 42 10.38 -11.01 6.21
C VAL A 42 9.54 -11.19 7.49
N LYS A 43 9.96 -10.50 8.56
CA LYS A 43 9.29 -10.50 9.84
C LYS A 43 9.11 -9.07 10.33
N ILE A 44 7.89 -8.68 10.62
CA ILE A 44 7.57 -7.39 11.22
C ILE A 44 7.54 -7.59 12.74
N HIS A 45 8.40 -6.87 13.45
CA HIS A 45 8.49 -6.95 14.91
C HIS A 45 7.55 -5.99 15.61
N GLN A 46 7.48 -4.76 15.11
CA GLN A 46 6.71 -3.69 15.72
C GLN A 46 6.24 -2.73 14.64
N THR A 47 5.04 -2.24 14.80
CA THR A 47 4.48 -1.17 13.95
C THR A 47 3.87 -0.11 14.86
N GLU A 48 4.24 1.14 14.65
CA GLU A 48 3.77 2.30 15.41
C GLU A 48 3.25 3.37 14.46
N ILE A 49 2.33 4.21 14.96
CA ILE A 49 1.93 5.42 14.23
C ILE A 49 3.02 6.47 14.43
N ALA A 50 3.74 6.79 13.37
CA ALA A 50 4.79 7.79 13.39
C ALA A 50 4.28 9.20 13.13
N ARG A 51 3.23 9.35 12.31
CA ARG A 51 2.69 10.65 11.90
C ARG A 51 1.23 10.55 11.51
N TYR A 52 0.51 11.62 11.75
CA TYR A 52 -0.83 11.85 11.24
C TYR A 52 -0.89 13.22 10.56
N ARG A 53 -1.47 13.25 9.37
CA ARG A 53 -1.72 14.48 8.61
C ARG A 53 -3.17 14.52 8.15
N LYS A 54 -3.77 15.68 8.22
CA LYS A 54 -5.09 15.93 7.67
C LYS A 54 -4.96 16.97 6.56
N GLU A 55 -5.43 16.61 5.40
CA GLU A 55 -5.49 17.48 4.22
C GLU A 55 -6.94 17.62 3.77
N ALA A 56 -7.19 18.53 2.82
CA ALA A 56 -8.54 18.70 2.30
C ALA A 56 -9.07 17.41 1.67
N GLY A 57 -10.10 16.82 2.30
CA GLY A 57 -10.78 15.61 1.81
C GLY A 57 -10.05 14.29 2.03
N ARG A 58 -8.88 14.27 2.71
CA ARG A 58 -8.17 13.04 3.03
C ARG A 58 -7.41 13.12 4.35
N CYS A 59 -7.20 11.98 4.97
CA CYS A 59 -6.34 11.81 6.14
C CYS A 59 -5.22 10.84 5.80
N ILE A 60 -4.01 11.14 6.24
CA ILE A 60 -2.83 10.31 6.01
C ILE A 60 -2.28 9.86 7.36
N VAL A 61 -2.14 8.57 7.53
CA VAL A 61 -1.49 7.97 8.70
C VAL A 61 -0.20 7.32 8.23
N THR A 62 0.92 7.76 8.77
CA THR A 62 2.22 7.14 8.52
C THR A 62 2.50 6.13 9.62
N PHE A 63 2.64 4.88 9.24
CA PHE A 63 3.09 3.81 10.11
C PHE A 63 4.59 3.61 9.92
N GLN A 64 5.32 3.47 11.03
CA GLN A 64 6.70 3.02 11.01
C GLN A 64 6.76 1.58 11.50
N SER A 65 7.30 0.70 10.67
CA SER A 65 7.44 -0.72 10.96
C SER A 65 8.91 -1.10 11.06
N ALA A 66 9.29 -1.78 12.14
CA ALA A 66 10.58 -2.43 12.27
C ALA A 66 10.51 -3.81 11.62
N VAL A 67 11.33 -4.01 10.61
CA VAL A 67 11.33 -5.21 9.77
C VAL A 67 12.68 -5.90 9.83
N GLU A 68 12.67 -7.21 9.97
CA GLU A 68 13.83 -8.08 9.86
C GLU A 68 13.68 -8.94 8.62
N SER A 69 14.71 -9.05 7.83
CA SER A 69 14.72 -9.91 6.63
C SER A 69 16.14 -10.21 6.18
N PHE A 70 16.31 -11.22 5.35
CA PHE A 70 17.48 -11.31 4.49
C PHE A 70 17.24 -10.41 3.29
N HIS A 71 18.06 -9.39 3.13
CA HIS A 71 18.00 -8.46 2.02
C HIS A 71 19.28 -8.57 1.18
N TYR A 72 19.13 -8.91 -0.09
CA TYR A 72 20.25 -9.07 -1.00
C TYR A 72 19.85 -8.84 -2.46
N VAL A 73 20.84 -8.50 -3.26
CA VAL A 73 20.70 -8.30 -4.71
C VAL A 73 21.54 -9.34 -5.43
N THR A 74 20.98 -9.97 -6.43
CA THR A 74 21.67 -10.91 -7.32
C THR A 74 21.81 -10.34 -8.73
N ASP A 75 22.85 -10.79 -9.43
CA ASP A 75 23.00 -10.59 -10.87
C ASP A 75 22.19 -11.61 -11.69
N GLU A 76 22.33 -11.57 -13.01
CA GLU A 76 21.68 -12.52 -13.94
C GLU A 76 22.11 -13.97 -13.72
N ALA A 77 23.31 -14.20 -13.21
CA ALA A 77 23.83 -15.53 -12.87
C ALA A 77 23.34 -16.01 -11.49
N ASN A 78 22.50 -15.24 -10.80
CA ASN A 78 22.04 -15.46 -9.41
C ASN A 78 23.17 -15.42 -8.36
N VAL A 79 24.25 -14.73 -8.63
CA VAL A 79 25.31 -14.47 -7.67
C VAL A 79 24.91 -13.25 -6.83
N VAL A 80 25.09 -13.33 -5.52
CA VAL A 80 24.84 -12.20 -4.62
C VAL A 80 25.92 -11.15 -4.85
N VAL A 81 25.50 -9.98 -5.33
CA VAL A 81 26.39 -8.83 -5.62
C VAL A 81 26.28 -7.73 -4.56
N ARG A 82 25.24 -7.76 -3.74
CA ARG A 82 25.01 -6.81 -2.65
C ARG A 82 24.15 -7.44 -1.55
N GLY A 83 24.40 -7.07 -0.29
CA GLY A 83 23.67 -7.62 0.86
C GLY A 83 24.09 -9.04 1.21
N SER A 84 23.22 -9.76 1.93
CA SER A 84 23.50 -11.13 2.36
C SER A 84 22.21 -11.98 2.39
N ASP A 85 22.30 -13.20 1.88
CA ASP A 85 21.22 -14.19 1.92
C ASP A 85 21.25 -15.07 3.19
N HIS A 86 22.21 -14.82 4.08
CA HIS A 86 22.41 -15.57 5.33
C HIS A 86 22.65 -14.69 6.55
N THR A 87 22.64 -13.37 6.41
CA THR A 87 22.71 -12.41 7.53
C THR A 87 21.43 -11.62 7.58
N LEU A 88 20.74 -11.68 8.72
CA LEU A 88 19.52 -10.90 8.93
C LEU A 88 19.86 -9.41 9.06
N GLU A 89 19.12 -8.61 8.34
CA GLU A 89 19.19 -7.16 8.37
C GLU A 89 17.92 -6.62 9.03
N GLN A 90 18.06 -5.57 9.85
CA GLN A 90 16.95 -4.88 10.46
C GLN A 90 16.84 -3.49 9.84
N SER A 91 15.69 -3.21 9.27
CA SER A 91 15.36 -1.92 8.67
C SER A 91 14.06 -1.38 9.23
N ARG A 92 13.84 -0.09 9.08
CA ARG A 92 12.57 0.56 9.38
C ARG A 92 11.96 1.09 8.10
N TYR A 93 10.67 0.89 7.95
CA TYR A 93 9.90 1.39 6.81
C TYR A 93 8.80 2.30 7.28
N ASN A 94 8.65 3.44 6.62
CA ASN A 94 7.51 4.32 6.73
C ASN A 94 6.52 3.98 5.63
N THR A 95 5.29 3.72 6.01
CA THR A 95 4.20 3.41 5.08
C THR A 95 3.08 4.40 5.30
N ASP A 96 2.72 5.15 4.28
CA ASP A 96 1.60 6.08 4.29
C ASP A 96 0.32 5.35 3.88
N LEU A 97 -0.65 5.36 4.77
CA LEU A 97 -1.99 4.88 4.55
C LEU A 97 -2.92 6.07 4.47
N VAL A 98 -3.59 6.23 3.34
CA VAL A 98 -4.47 7.36 3.05
C VAL A 98 -5.92 6.93 3.17
N TYR A 99 -6.68 7.67 3.98
CA TYR A 99 -8.13 7.58 4.04
C TYR A 99 -8.75 8.72 3.26
N ILE A 100 -9.52 8.41 2.25
CA ILE A 100 -10.14 9.38 1.36
C ILE A 100 -11.57 9.61 1.82
N GLN A 101 -11.85 10.85 2.26
CA GLN A 101 -13.17 11.27 2.75
C GLN A 101 -14.07 11.83 1.64
N ASN A 102 -13.47 12.36 0.58
CA ASN A 102 -14.19 12.94 -0.55
C ASN A 102 -13.80 12.24 -1.86
N ARG A 103 -14.75 11.51 -2.42
CA ARG A 103 -14.57 10.75 -3.66
C ARG A 103 -14.18 11.61 -4.87
N ALA A 104 -14.62 12.89 -4.90
CA ALA A 104 -14.29 13.81 -5.98
C ALA A 104 -12.79 14.18 -6.04
N LEU A 105 -12.07 14.03 -4.91
CA LEU A 105 -10.62 14.27 -4.82
C LEU A 105 -9.79 13.00 -5.08
N ALA A 106 -10.44 11.85 -5.14
CA ALA A 106 -9.81 10.56 -5.37
C ALA A 106 -9.91 10.18 -6.83
N LYS A 107 -8.99 10.69 -7.66
CA LYS A 107 -8.95 10.32 -9.09
C LYS A 107 -8.80 8.81 -9.27
N ASP A 108 -8.12 8.13 -8.36
CA ASP A 108 -7.81 6.71 -8.43
C ASP A 108 -8.85 5.83 -7.71
N ALA A 109 -9.63 6.40 -6.79
CA ALA A 109 -10.70 5.66 -6.10
C ALA A 109 -11.91 5.41 -7.01
N ALA A 110 -12.02 6.09 -8.14
CA ALA A 110 -13.13 5.92 -9.06
C ALA A 110 -13.12 4.55 -9.74
N ASP A 111 -11.95 4.01 -10.03
CA ASP A 111 -11.81 2.70 -10.70
C ASP A 111 -11.83 1.53 -9.72
N ASN A 112 -11.46 1.76 -8.46
CA ASN A 112 -11.45 0.74 -7.40
C ASN A 112 -12.62 0.86 -6.41
N ALA A 113 -13.39 1.93 -6.48
CA ALA A 113 -14.61 2.06 -5.71
C ALA A 113 -15.69 1.14 -6.31
N ILE A 114 -15.63 -0.11 -5.93
CA ILE A 114 -16.82 -0.93 -5.92
C ILE A 114 -17.86 -0.10 -5.17
N GLY A 115 -18.86 0.37 -5.91
CA GLY A 115 -19.82 1.34 -5.40
C GLY A 115 -20.39 0.83 -4.10
N ILE A 116 -20.05 1.52 -3.01
CA ILE A 116 -20.65 1.23 -1.73
C ILE A 116 -22.06 1.76 -1.83
N THR A 117 -22.96 0.85 -1.68
CA THR A 117 -24.38 1.16 -1.63
C THR A 117 -24.84 1.13 -0.19
N CYS A 118 -25.75 2.00 0.15
CA CYS A 118 -26.39 1.98 1.46
C CYS A 118 -27.10 0.63 1.68
N PRO A 119 -26.84 -0.08 2.77
CA PRO A 119 -27.47 -1.37 3.03
C PRO A 119 -28.99 -1.31 3.21
N ASN A 120 -29.53 -0.11 3.51
CA ASN A 120 -30.96 0.08 3.72
C ASN A 120 -31.72 0.49 2.46
N CYS A 121 -31.21 1.46 1.68
CA CYS A 121 -31.93 1.98 0.52
C CYS A 121 -31.28 1.69 -0.84
N GLY A 122 -30.09 1.10 -0.85
CA GLY A 122 -29.32 0.80 -2.08
C GLY A 122 -28.74 2.03 -2.78
N ALA A 123 -28.91 3.24 -2.25
CA ALA A 123 -28.36 4.44 -2.83
C ALA A 123 -26.81 4.43 -2.77
N PRO A 124 -26.14 4.99 -3.77
CA PRO A 124 -24.68 5.06 -3.76
C PRO A 124 -24.19 5.96 -2.60
N VAL A 125 -23.20 5.49 -1.87
CA VAL A 125 -22.52 6.30 -0.85
C VAL A 125 -21.45 7.13 -1.54
N THR A 126 -21.72 8.43 -1.67
CA THR A 126 -20.82 9.37 -2.37
C THR A 126 -19.73 9.93 -1.46
N ASN A 127 -20.01 9.97 -0.15
CA ASN A 127 -19.08 10.46 0.86
C ASN A 127 -18.47 9.27 1.63
N LEU A 128 -17.23 8.94 1.32
CA LEU A 128 -16.48 7.91 2.03
C LEU A 128 -16.21 8.39 3.46
N GLY A 129 -16.69 7.63 4.44
CA GLY A 129 -16.62 8.00 5.87
C GLY A 129 -17.87 8.69 6.40
N ALA A 130 -18.93 8.83 5.59
CA ALA A 130 -20.22 9.23 6.10
C ALA A 130 -20.74 8.20 7.11
N LYS A 131 -21.13 8.67 8.28
CA LYS A 131 -21.75 7.82 9.32
C LYS A 131 -23.20 7.48 9.02
N PHE A 132 -23.84 8.26 8.16
CA PHE A 132 -25.24 8.15 7.80
C PHE A 132 -25.42 8.30 6.30
N CYS A 133 -26.38 7.57 5.76
CA CYS A 133 -26.76 7.71 4.36
C CYS A 133 -27.42 9.07 4.10
N GLU A 134 -26.96 9.78 3.08
CA GLU A 134 -27.48 11.09 2.71
C GLU A 134 -28.93 11.03 2.17
N TYR A 135 -29.37 9.86 1.71
CA TYR A 135 -30.69 9.67 1.12
C TYR A 135 -31.72 9.18 2.12
N CYS A 136 -31.42 8.24 2.97
CA CYS A 136 -32.38 7.64 3.90
C CYS A 136 -32.05 7.85 5.38
N GLY A 137 -30.93 8.46 5.71
CA GLY A 137 -30.50 8.70 7.07
C GLY A 137 -30.09 7.45 7.87
N ALA A 138 -30.09 6.27 7.26
CA ALA A 138 -29.65 5.04 7.92
C ALA A 138 -28.16 5.08 8.27
N GLY A 139 -27.79 4.56 9.43
CA GLY A 139 -26.40 4.46 9.86
C GLY A 139 -25.60 3.54 8.94
N ILE A 140 -24.46 4.01 8.47
CA ILE A 140 -23.51 3.22 7.68
C ILE A 140 -22.47 2.70 8.66
N ILE A 141 -22.64 1.45 9.09
CA ILE A 141 -21.80 0.83 10.15
C ILE A 141 -20.61 0.09 9.56
N GLU A 142 -20.58 -0.16 8.25
CA GLU A 142 -19.48 -0.89 7.64
C GLU A 142 -18.23 -0.02 7.53
N LEU A 143 -17.17 -0.47 8.20
CA LEU A 143 -15.81 0.01 7.98
C LEU A 143 -15.46 -0.23 6.51
N ASN A 144 -15.43 0.86 5.74
CA ASN A 144 -15.11 0.78 4.35
C ASN A 144 -13.60 0.58 4.18
N VAL A 145 -13.17 -0.67 4.21
CA VAL A 145 -11.76 -1.05 4.00
C VAL A 145 -11.22 -0.55 2.65
N HIS A 146 -12.09 -0.32 1.67
CA HIS A 146 -11.70 0.20 0.35
C HIS A 146 -11.45 1.72 0.33
N ALA A 147 -11.77 2.44 1.40
CA ALA A 147 -11.44 3.85 1.56
C ALA A 147 -10.00 4.09 2.01
N TRP A 148 -9.30 3.04 2.42
CA TRP A 148 -7.91 3.09 2.82
C TRP A 148 -7.03 2.56 1.70
N LEU A 149 -6.06 3.36 1.28
CA LEU A 149 -5.11 3.01 0.23
C LEU A 149 -3.68 3.24 0.72
N PHE A 150 -2.79 2.35 0.37
CA PHE A 150 -1.36 2.58 0.50
C PHE A 150 -0.91 3.58 -0.56
N GLU A 151 -0.29 4.68 -0.14
CA GLU A 151 0.17 5.75 -1.02
C GLU A 151 1.69 5.77 -1.17
N ASN A 152 2.42 5.45 -0.11
CA ASN A 152 3.87 5.50 -0.12
C ASN A 152 4.47 4.42 0.79
N ILE A 153 5.65 3.95 0.42
CA ILE A 153 6.51 3.12 1.25
C ILE A 153 7.96 3.52 1.01
N GLU A 154 8.67 3.83 2.09
CA GLU A 154 10.08 4.24 2.04
C GLU A 154 10.84 3.68 3.23
N GLU A 155 12.12 3.40 3.03
CA GLU A 155 13.03 3.06 4.13
C GLU A 155 13.33 4.33 4.94
N ALA A 156 13.21 4.20 6.26
CA ALA A 156 13.36 5.32 7.21
C ALA A 156 14.82 5.58 7.57
#